data_10eb260ef8497ab44086dea1317807ad
#
_entry.id   10eb260ef8497ab44086dea1317807ad
#
_cell.length_a   1.000
_cell.length_b   1.000
_cell.length_c   1.000
_cell.angle_alpha   90.00
_cell.angle_beta   90.00
_cell.angle_gamma   90.00
#
_symmetry.space_group_name_H-M   'P 1'
#
loop_
_entity.id
_entity.type
_entity.pdbx_description
1 polymer ?
#
loop_
_entity_poly.entity_id
_entity_poly.type
_entity_poly.pdbx_seq_one_letter_code
_entity_poly.pdbx_strand_id
1 'polypeptide(L)'
;HAKKSMNIDLPTEYLNTWLKYLGNMSEENSDINDTLSYLSKKYELVILTNWFKDSQTERLKTARMCHYFKEIYGGDDFIKPSREGFMQAIGNHLPSECLMIGDNYKIDIEGAINAGLEAIYLSSSDTTKSVTTIKDLSELKNIL
;
A
#
# COMPACT_ATOMS: atom_id res chain seq x y z
N HIS A 1 -14.68 2.55 -9.42
CA HIS A 1 -14.72 3.45 -8.26
C HIS A 1 -14.87 4.91 -8.70
N ALA A 2 -13.99 5.43 -9.60
CA ALA A 2 -14.12 6.77 -10.17
C ALA A 2 -15.50 7.02 -10.81
N LYS A 3 -16.00 6.02 -11.57
CA LYS A 3 -17.32 6.02 -12.20
C LYS A 3 -18.46 6.18 -11.18
N LYS A 4 -18.32 5.57 -9.99
CA LYS A 4 -19.35 5.57 -8.94
C LYS A 4 -19.31 6.81 -8.06
N SER A 5 -18.13 7.35 -7.78
CA SER A 5 -17.95 8.53 -6.93
C SER A 5 -18.27 9.85 -7.63
N MET A 6 -18.09 9.92 -8.95
CA MET A 6 -18.33 11.14 -9.75
C MET A 6 -19.72 11.18 -10.39
N ASN A 7 -20.52 10.13 -10.25
CA ASN A 7 -21.82 9.97 -10.91
C ASN A 7 -21.79 10.25 -12.44
N ILE A 8 -20.65 9.93 -13.08
CA ILE A 8 -20.39 10.11 -14.51
C ILE A 8 -20.26 8.74 -15.15
N ASP A 9 -21.01 8.48 -16.21
CA ASP A 9 -20.89 7.26 -17.00
C ASP A 9 -19.77 7.45 -18.05
N LEU A 10 -18.54 7.11 -17.67
CA LEU A 10 -17.38 7.15 -18.56
C LEU A 10 -17.36 5.89 -19.46
N PRO A 11 -17.15 6.05 -20.77
CA PRO A 11 -16.91 4.89 -21.64
C PRO A 11 -15.71 4.07 -21.11
N THR A 12 -15.81 2.74 -21.20
CA THR A 12 -14.80 1.79 -20.69
C THR A 12 -13.41 2.04 -21.28
N GLU A 13 -13.35 2.44 -22.52
CA GLU A 13 -12.08 2.76 -23.20
C GLU A 13 -11.33 3.94 -22.54
N TYR A 14 -12.03 5.00 -22.11
CA TYR A 14 -11.41 6.12 -21.39
C TYR A 14 -10.91 5.70 -20.02
N LEU A 15 -11.68 4.86 -19.31
CA LEU A 15 -11.24 4.31 -18.02
C LEU A 15 -9.97 3.48 -18.18
N ASN A 16 -9.92 2.59 -19.15
CA ASN A 16 -8.76 1.74 -19.43
C ASN A 16 -7.53 2.57 -19.83
N THR A 17 -7.72 3.60 -20.67
CA THR A 17 -6.64 4.52 -21.06
C THR A 17 -6.11 5.27 -19.85
N TRP A 18 -6.99 5.77 -18.98
CA TRP A 18 -6.61 6.47 -17.76
C TRP A 18 -5.86 5.57 -16.78
N LEU A 19 -6.34 4.33 -16.55
CA LEU A 19 -5.66 3.34 -15.71
C LEU A 19 -4.26 2.98 -16.23
N LYS A 20 -4.11 2.81 -17.55
CA LYS A 20 -2.83 2.56 -18.20
C LYS A 20 -1.87 3.74 -18.03
N TYR A 21 -2.35 4.97 -18.21
CA TYR A 21 -1.56 6.18 -18.01
C TYR A 21 -1.04 6.27 -16.57
N LEU A 22 -1.89 6.06 -15.59
CA LEU A 22 -1.52 6.06 -14.17
C LEU A 22 -0.50 4.95 -13.84
N GLY A 23 -0.66 3.77 -14.44
CA GLY A 23 0.29 2.66 -14.28
C GLY A 23 1.71 3.00 -14.72
N ASN A 24 1.86 3.83 -15.75
CA ASN A 24 3.15 4.20 -16.32
C ASN A 24 3.83 5.40 -15.63
N MET A 25 3.25 5.96 -14.56
CA MET A 25 3.80 7.13 -13.87
C MET A 25 4.84 6.82 -12.78
N SER A 26 5.24 5.56 -12.60
CA SER A 26 6.19 5.17 -11.57
C SER A 26 7.61 5.12 -12.13
N GLU A 27 8.57 5.61 -11.34
CA GLU A 27 10.00 5.57 -11.64
C GLU A 27 10.70 4.52 -10.76
N GLU A 28 11.80 3.97 -11.27
CA GLU A 28 12.65 3.09 -10.49
C GLU A 28 13.40 3.89 -9.41
N ASN A 29 13.42 3.37 -8.18
CA ASN A 29 14.13 3.97 -7.05
C ASN A 29 15.02 2.90 -6.39
N SER A 30 16.34 3.06 -6.52
CA SER A 30 17.33 2.09 -6.02
C SER A 30 17.26 1.89 -4.51
N ASP A 31 17.07 2.96 -3.73
CA ASP A 31 17.08 2.90 -2.27
C ASP A 31 15.84 2.17 -1.74
N ILE A 32 14.69 2.37 -2.40
CA ILE A 32 13.47 1.63 -2.11
C ILE A 32 13.63 0.16 -2.51
N ASN A 33 14.21 -0.13 -3.68
CA ASN A 33 14.48 -1.50 -4.12
C ASN A 33 15.39 -2.24 -3.13
N ASP A 34 16.46 -1.61 -2.65
CA ASP A 34 17.35 -2.19 -1.65
C ASP A 34 16.63 -2.48 -0.33
N THR A 35 15.75 -1.58 0.10
CA THR A 35 14.96 -1.76 1.30
C THR A 35 13.97 -2.91 1.15
N LEU A 36 13.25 -2.97 0.04
CA LEU A 36 12.31 -4.07 -0.25
C LEU A 36 13.02 -5.41 -0.39
N SER A 37 14.20 -5.43 -1.03
CA SER A 37 15.06 -6.64 -1.12
C SER A 37 15.49 -7.15 0.26
N TYR A 38 15.83 -6.25 1.18
CA TYR A 38 16.16 -6.62 2.57
C TYR A 38 14.94 -7.18 3.30
N LEU A 39 13.81 -6.48 3.25
CA LEU A 39 12.61 -6.86 3.98
C LEU A 39 11.99 -8.16 3.44
N SER A 40 11.96 -8.36 2.12
CA SER A 40 11.38 -9.57 1.51
C SER A 40 12.11 -10.88 1.84
N LYS A 41 13.35 -10.79 2.36
CA LYS A 41 14.10 -11.96 2.85
C LYS A 41 13.70 -12.37 4.28
N LYS A 42 13.07 -11.47 5.02
CA LYS A 42 12.69 -11.66 6.42
C LYS A 42 11.17 -11.78 6.61
N TYR A 43 10.41 -11.11 5.77
CA TYR A 43 8.96 -10.94 5.92
C TYR A 43 8.23 -11.23 4.61
N GLU A 44 7.00 -11.65 4.73
CA GLU A 44 6.07 -11.70 3.61
C GLU A 44 5.51 -10.28 3.38
N LEU A 45 5.75 -9.75 2.18
CA LEU A 45 5.31 -8.40 1.82
C LEU A 45 4.03 -8.46 0.98
N VAL A 46 3.05 -7.63 1.34
CA VAL A 46 1.79 -7.44 0.60
C VAL A 46 1.51 -5.96 0.40
N ILE A 47 0.85 -5.63 -0.70
CA ILE A 47 0.31 -4.29 -0.91
C ILE A 47 -1.19 -4.29 -0.60
N LEU A 48 -1.63 -3.32 0.21
CA LEU A 48 -3.04 -2.99 0.40
C LEU A 48 -3.25 -1.52 0.02
N THR A 49 -3.89 -1.27 -1.11
CA THR A 49 -4.10 0.07 -1.66
C THR A 49 -5.56 0.35 -1.94
N ASN A 50 -5.99 1.63 -1.77
CA ASN A 50 -7.31 2.08 -2.23
C ASN A 50 -7.34 2.37 -3.74
N TRP A 51 -6.20 2.20 -4.40
CA TRP A 51 -6.07 2.33 -5.83
C TRP A 51 -6.48 1.04 -6.55
N PHE A 52 -6.76 1.10 -7.85
CA PHE A 52 -7.10 -0.07 -8.65
C PHE A 52 -5.93 -1.07 -8.69
N LYS A 53 -6.21 -2.36 -8.49
CA LYS A 53 -5.21 -3.43 -8.44
C LYS A 53 -4.34 -3.46 -9.69
N ASP A 54 -4.95 -3.45 -10.87
CA ASP A 54 -4.21 -3.54 -12.14
C ASP A 54 -3.30 -2.33 -12.35
N SER A 55 -3.80 -1.13 -12.06
CA SER A 55 -2.99 0.11 -12.16
C SER A 55 -1.81 0.09 -11.20
N GLN A 56 -2.02 -0.34 -9.96
CA GLN A 56 -0.94 -0.46 -8.98
C GLN A 56 0.07 -1.52 -9.39
N THR A 57 -0.38 -2.65 -9.93
CA THR A 57 0.49 -3.71 -10.43
C THR A 57 1.39 -3.21 -11.56
N GLU A 58 0.85 -2.47 -12.52
CA GLU A 58 1.65 -1.90 -13.63
C GLU A 58 2.67 -0.86 -13.13
N ARG A 59 2.30 -0.04 -12.14
CA ARG A 59 3.24 0.90 -11.51
C ARG A 59 4.41 0.18 -10.84
N LEU A 60 4.13 -0.89 -10.11
CA LEU A 60 5.17 -1.69 -9.45
C LEU A 60 6.05 -2.45 -10.44
N LYS A 61 5.49 -2.93 -11.55
CA LYS A 61 6.27 -3.53 -12.64
C LYS A 61 7.20 -2.50 -13.28
N THR A 62 6.71 -1.32 -13.61
CA THR A 62 7.50 -0.23 -14.19
C THR A 62 8.64 0.17 -13.25
N ALA A 63 8.38 0.24 -11.94
CA ALA A 63 9.38 0.51 -10.91
C ALA A 63 10.28 -0.70 -10.57
N ARG A 64 10.09 -1.84 -11.23
CA ARG A 64 10.81 -3.11 -10.97
C ARG A 64 10.69 -3.62 -9.53
N MET A 65 9.56 -3.35 -8.87
CA MET A 65 9.31 -3.67 -7.46
C MET A 65 8.28 -4.78 -7.27
N CYS A 66 7.52 -5.15 -8.30
CA CYS A 66 6.39 -6.08 -8.20
C CYS A 66 6.79 -7.45 -7.61
N HIS A 67 8.01 -7.92 -7.90
CA HIS A 67 8.49 -9.24 -7.48
C HIS A 67 8.78 -9.37 -5.97
N TYR A 68 8.82 -8.26 -5.23
CA TYR A 68 9.00 -8.30 -3.77
C TYR A 68 7.71 -8.64 -3.02
N PHE A 69 6.56 -8.47 -3.66
CA PHE A 69 5.25 -8.62 -3.03
C PHE A 69 4.60 -9.94 -3.42
N LYS A 70 4.11 -10.67 -2.42
CA LYS A 70 3.37 -11.91 -2.62
C LYS A 70 2.01 -11.67 -3.26
N GLU A 71 1.33 -10.59 -2.86
CA GLU A 71 0.00 -10.25 -3.35
C GLU A 71 -0.24 -8.73 -3.32
N ILE A 72 -1.14 -8.28 -4.20
CA ILE A 72 -1.59 -6.89 -4.26
C ILE A 72 -3.10 -6.89 -4.12
N TYR A 73 -3.61 -6.24 -3.08
CA TYR A 73 -5.03 -6.02 -2.84
C TYR A 73 -5.38 -4.58 -3.21
N GLY A 74 -6.28 -4.41 -4.16
CA GLY A 74 -6.71 -3.11 -4.68
C GLY A 74 -8.03 -2.64 -4.09
N GLY A 75 -8.33 -1.36 -4.30
CA GLY A 75 -9.60 -0.75 -3.93
C GLY A 75 -10.81 -1.22 -4.76
N ASP A 76 -10.59 -2.13 -5.71
CA ASP A 76 -11.64 -2.79 -6.48
C ASP A 76 -12.45 -3.76 -5.60
N ASP A 77 -11.77 -4.42 -4.67
CA ASP A 77 -12.33 -5.42 -3.77
C ASP A 77 -12.64 -4.82 -2.40
N PHE A 78 -11.65 -4.13 -1.78
CA PHE A 78 -11.74 -3.60 -0.43
C PHE A 78 -11.14 -2.20 -0.34
N ILE A 79 -11.73 -1.34 0.48
CA ILE A 79 -11.28 0.05 0.68
C ILE A 79 -10.91 0.26 2.14
N LYS A 80 -9.65 0.67 2.37
CA LYS A 80 -9.22 1.15 3.70
C LYS A 80 -10.02 2.44 4.06
N PRO A 81 -10.40 2.64 5.32
CA PRO A 81 -9.96 1.93 6.52
C PRO A 81 -10.85 0.75 6.93
N SER A 82 -11.63 0.14 6.02
CA SER A 82 -12.48 -1.00 6.40
C SER A 82 -11.64 -2.15 6.97
N ARG A 83 -12.15 -2.77 8.03
CA ARG A 83 -11.48 -3.90 8.68
C ARG A 83 -11.31 -5.08 7.73
N GLU A 84 -12.28 -5.30 6.86
CA GLU A 84 -12.28 -6.39 5.87
C GLU A 84 -11.05 -6.35 4.96
N GLY A 85 -10.66 -5.15 4.51
CA GLY A 85 -9.47 -4.98 3.68
C GLY A 85 -8.18 -5.42 4.39
N PHE A 86 -8.02 -5.05 5.66
CA PHE A 86 -6.86 -5.48 6.45
C PHE A 86 -6.90 -6.99 6.69
N MET A 87 -8.05 -7.56 7.05
CA MET A 87 -8.18 -9.01 7.27
C MET A 87 -7.88 -9.82 6.01
N GLN A 88 -8.29 -9.32 4.85
CA GLN A 88 -7.97 -9.95 3.57
C GLN A 88 -6.47 -9.91 3.28
N ALA A 89 -5.83 -8.78 3.54
CA ALA A 89 -4.39 -8.61 3.28
C ALA A 89 -3.51 -9.49 4.18
N ILE A 90 -3.86 -9.67 5.44
CA ILE A 90 -3.09 -10.53 6.37
C ILE A 90 -3.35 -12.04 6.16
N GLY A 91 -4.44 -12.41 5.46
CA GLY A 91 -4.77 -13.81 5.17
C GLY A 91 -4.93 -14.65 6.43
N ASN A 92 -4.09 -15.66 6.59
CA ASN A 92 -4.13 -16.60 7.74
C ASN A 92 -3.24 -16.18 8.93
N HIS A 93 -2.53 -15.04 8.82
CA HIS A 93 -1.70 -14.55 9.92
C HIS A 93 -2.54 -13.90 11.03
N LEU A 94 -2.03 -13.90 12.25
CA LEU A 94 -2.67 -13.16 13.34
C LEU A 94 -2.45 -11.66 13.15
N PRO A 95 -3.44 -10.80 13.43
CA PRO A 95 -3.26 -9.35 13.34
C PRO A 95 -2.05 -8.82 14.13
N SER A 96 -1.76 -9.40 15.30
CA SER A 96 -0.62 -9.05 16.15
C SER A 96 0.76 -9.44 15.57
N GLU A 97 0.78 -10.23 14.50
CA GLU A 97 2.01 -10.62 13.78
C GLU A 97 2.21 -9.76 12.51
N CYS A 98 1.29 -8.83 12.25
CA CYS A 98 1.25 -8.05 11.03
C CYS A 98 1.47 -6.56 11.31
N LEU A 99 2.25 -5.93 10.45
CA LEU A 99 2.61 -4.52 10.53
C LEU A 99 2.13 -3.78 9.29
N MET A 100 1.36 -2.71 9.49
CA MET A 100 1.01 -1.77 8.43
C MET A 100 2.02 -0.62 8.36
N ILE A 101 2.49 -0.31 7.17
CA ILE A 101 3.30 0.88 6.89
C ILE A 101 2.52 1.73 5.89
N GLY A 102 2.23 2.97 6.23
CA GLY A 102 1.42 3.83 5.37
C GLY A 102 1.63 5.32 5.64
N ASP A 103 1.24 6.13 4.65
CA ASP A 103 1.41 7.58 4.63
C ASP A 103 0.12 8.36 4.92
N ASN A 104 -1.01 7.69 5.01
CA ASN A 104 -2.27 8.30 5.43
C ASN A 104 -2.63 7.88 6.84
N TYR A 105 -2.46 8.81 7.81
CA TYR A 105 -2.65 8.50 9.22
C TYR A 105 -4.03 7.91 9.53
N LYS A 106 -5.10 8.53 9.02
CA LYS A 106 -6.47 8.10 9.32
C LYS A 106 -6.85 6.78 8.62
N ILE A 107 -6.43 6.63 7.37
CA ILE A 107 -6.83 5.50 6.53
C ILE A 107 -5.95 4.29 6.80
N ASP A 108 -4.62 4.48 6.84
CA ASP A 108 -3.66 3.39 6.97
C ASP A 108 -3.39 3.05 8.43
N ILE A 109 -3.05 4.05 9.24
CA ILE A 109 -2.56 3.84 10.60
C ILE A 109 -3.70 3.56 11.58
N GLU A 110 -4.66 4.48 11.69
CA GLU A 110 -5.83 4.25 12.56
C GLU A 110 -6.64 3.05 12.09
N GLY A 111 -6.78 2.86 10.76
CA GLY A 111 -7.46 1.70 10.19
C GLY A 111 -6.80 0.37 10.57
N ALA A 112 -5.48 0.28 10.49
CA ALA A 112 -4.71 -0.91 10.87
C ALA A 112 -4.82 -1.19 12.38
N ILE A 113 -4.63 -0.17 13.23
CA ILE A 113 -4.76 -0.31 14.68
C ILE A 113 -6.16 -0.79 15.07
N ASN A 114 -7.21 -0.21 14.46
CA ASN A 114 -8.60 -0.63 14.70
C ASN A 114 -8.88 -2.07 14.21
N ALA A 115 -8.10 -2.55 13.25
CA ALA A 115 -8.15 -3.94 12.79
C ALA A 115 -7.31 -4.91 13.67
N GLY A 116 -6.49 -4.37 14.59
CA GLY A 116 -5.67 -5.12 15.53
C GLY A 116 -4.22 -5.32 15.09
N LEU A 117 -3.77 -4.64 14.02
CA LEU A 117 -2.39 -4.68 13.53
C LEU A 117 -1.52 -3.66 14.28
N GLU A 118 -0.21 -3.86 14.25
CA GLU A 118 0.75 -2.79 14.51
C GLU A 118 0.87 -1.85 13.31
N ALA A 119 1.34 -0.62 13.53
CA ALA A 119 1.47 0.35 12.46
C ALA A 119 2.70 1.27 12.60
N ILE A 120 3.33 1.60 11.47
CA ILE A 120 4.37 2.61 11.33
C ILE A 120 3.87 3.69 10.36
N TYR A 121 3.96 4.94 10.79
CA TYR A 121 3.55 6.09 9.99
C TYR A 121 4.72 6.62 9.17
N LEU A 122 4.57 6.67 7.84
CA LEU A 122 5.52 7.30 6.93
C LEU A 122 5.12 8.76 6.73
N SER A 123 5.91 9.70 7.26
CA SER A 123 5.63 11.12 7.16
C SER A 123 6.90 11.95 7.18
N SER A 124 7.04 12.89 6.24
CA SER A 124 8.13 13.87 6.22
C SER A 124 7.99 14.95 7.30
N SER A 125 6.79 15.11 7.88
CA SER A 125 6.52 16.08 8.94
C SER A 125 6.88 15.52 10.30
N ASP A 126 7.38 16.36 11.20
CA ASP A 126 7.50 16.00 12.61
C ASP A 126 6.08 15.89 13.19
N THR A 127 5.73 14.71 13.66
CA THR A 127 4.41 14.44 14.22
C THR A 127 4.51 14.06 15.68
N THR A 128 3.57 14.55 16.49
CA THR A 128 3.41 14.15 17.89
C THR A 128 2.52 12.92 18.05
N LYS A 129 2.45 12.08 17.01
CA LYS A 129 1.60 10.89 17.02
C LYS A 129 2.16 9.82 17.94
N SER A 130 1.28 9.01 18.50
CA SER A 130 1.64 7.95 19.46
C SER A 130 2.20 6.67 18.80
N VAL A 131 2.34 6.67 17.48
CA VAL A 131 2.89 5.54 16.72
C VAL A 131 4.31 5.85 16.24
N THR A 132 5.10 4.81 16.02
CA THR A 132 6.41 4.94 15.39
C THR A 132 6.27 5.65 14.04
N THR A 133 7.04 6.73 13.86
CA THR A 133 7.03 7.51 12.61
C THR A 133 8.41 7.45 11.97
N ILE A 134 8.44 7.23 10.66
CA ILE A 134 9.63 7.26 9.82
C ILE A 134 9.47 8.34 8.76
N LYS A 135 10.57 8.93 8.31
CA LYS A 135 10.59 9.94 7.23
C LYS A 135 10.89 9.31 5.87
N ASP A 136 11.57 8.16 5.88
CA ASP A 136 11.95 7.41 4.68
C ASP A 136 11.82 5.91 4.93
N LEU A 137 11.44 5.16 3.88
CA LEU A 137 11.29 3.70 3.97
C LEU A 137 12.60 2.97 4.30
N SER A 138 13.77 3.54 3.98
CA SER A 138 15.07 2.95 4.30
C SER A 138 15.31 2.81 5.82
N GLU A 139 14.66 3.62 6.64
CA GLU A 139 14.73 3.53 8.09
C GLU A 139 14.19 2.20 8.64
N LEU A 140 13.33 1.52 7.88
CA LEU A 140 12.80 0.20 8.25
C LEU A 140 13.90 -0.83 8.46
N LYS A 141 15.03 -0.73 7.75
CA LYS A 141 16.17 -1.64 7.94
C LYS A 141 16.79 -1.56 9.34
N ASN A 142 16.57 -0.45 10.05
CA ASN A 142 17.08 -0.24 11.40
C ASN A 142 16.07 -0.59 12.48
N ILE A 143 14.81 -0.77 12.11
CA ILE A 143 13.69 -1.02 13.02
C ILE A 143 13.29 -2.50 12.97
N LEU A 144 13.36 -3.10 11.78
CA LEU A 144 12.96 -4.47 11.44
C LEU A 144 14.17 -5.31 11.02
#